data_d07c4e9f492f8ff0691d352adeb18c90
#
_entry.id   d07c4e9f492f8ff0691d352adeb18c90
#
_cell.length_a   1.000
_cell.length_b   1.000
_cell.length_c   1.000
_cell.angle_alpha   90.00
_cell.angle_beta   90.00
_cell.angle_gamma   90.00
#
_symmetry.space_group_name_H-M   'P 1'
#
loop_
_entity.id
_entity.type
_entity.pdbx_description
1 polymer ?
#
loop_
_entity_poly.entity_id
_entity_poly.type
_entity_poly.pdbx_seq_one_letter_code
_entity_poly.pdbx_strand_id
1 'polypeptide(L)'
;MAGSSLPRRALGRRLRGYRVRAEKSQLIAAGLHIELSPQSIGRMEDGQKVKICTSQIRDLLDLYRIPNPSDDRDEIFLPWKEVKDQALAAKLAGTTKGWWQAYTDQYEPHFDHYVGLEAAATHLTTHQVVLLPGLLQTAGYRRAISLARDSGLSPAALERRLELVAHRRVRLKDPGFRVDILLSEGVLRHTPGGRSVLADQLEHILELIGSQPNVSIRVLPMDAGSHLGLLVQSFTLFEFPPLASHLVEPPVIFVEGYEGGLYLEQSETIDRHRRAITDIQRVALTEVDTKQLVQKIAKEYGV
;
A
#
# COMPACT_ATOMS: atom_id res chain seq x y z
N MET A 1 6.87 14.99 3.33
CA MET A 1 5.74 14.06 3.18
C MET A 1 4.89 14.09 4.45
N ALA A 2 3.87 14.93 4.48
CA ALA A 2 2.94 14.99 5.61
C ALA A 2 2.10 13.70 5.63
N GLY A 3 2.12 12.98 6.74
CA GLY A 3 1.27 11.82 6.96
C GLY A 3 1.88 10.43 6.76
N SER A 4 3.18 10.31 6.44
CA SER A 4 3.83 9.00 6.36
C SER A 4 3.69 8.23 7.67
N SER A 5 3.25 6.98 7.61
CA SER A 5 3.17 6.09 8.77
C SER A 5 4.51 5.38 9.06
N LEU A 6 5.49 5.46 8.16
CA LEU A 6 6.74 4.71 8.24
C LEU A 6 7.52 4.93 9.54
N PRO A 7 7.78 6.19 10.01
CA PRO A 7 8.51 6.38 11.26
C PRO A 7 7.76 5.82 12.47
N ARG A 8 6.40 5.86 12.47
CA ARG A 8 5.60 5.26 13.54
C ARG A 8 5.66 3.74 13.50
N ARG A 9 5.66 3.14 12.31
CA ARG A 9 5.80 1.69 12.13
C ARG A 9 7.18 1.22 12.59
N ALA A 10 8.26 1.94 12.20
CA ALA A 10 9.61 1.66 12.64
C ALA A 10 9.75 1.71 14.16
N LEU A 11 9.24 2.80 14.76
CA LEU A 11 9.20 2.97 16.21
C LEU A 11 8.44 1.84 16.90
N GLY A 12 7.22 1.56 16.46
CA GLY A 12 6.33 0.57 17.06
C GLY A 12 6.91 -0.83 17.01
N ARG A 13 7.45 -1.24 15.86
CA ARG A 13 8.10 -2.54 15.67
C ARG A 13 9.29 -2.74 16.59
N ARG A 14 10.13 -1.73 16.75
CA ARG A 14 11.29 -1.82 17.65
C ARG A 14 10.85 -1.89 19.11
N LEU A 15 9.91 -1.06 19.53
CA LEU A 15 9.36 -1.13 20.90
C LEU A 15 8.74 -2.50 21.18
N ARG A 16 8.01 -3.08 20.23
CA ARG A 16 7.48 -4.44 20.34
C ARG A 16 8.61 -5.47 20.47
N GLY A 17 9.67 -5.36 19.67
CA GLY A 17 10.84 -6.24 19.75
C GLY A 17 11.51 -6.19 21.12
N TYR A 18 11.70 -5.00 21.69
CA TYR A 18 12.26 -4.83 23.03
C TYR A 18 11.34 -5.39 24.12
N ARG A 19 10.04 -5.11 24.01
CA ARG A 19 9.04 -5.64 24.96
C ARG A 19 9.04 -7.17 24.98
N VAL A 20 9.03 -7.80 23.82
CA VAL A 20 9.04 -9.28 23.68
C VAL A 20 10.32 -9.86 24.24
N ARG A 21 11.50 -9.28 23.91
CA ARG A 21 12.79 -9.70 24.47
C ARG A 21 12.86 -9.56 25.98
N ALA A 22 12.19 -8.54 26.55
CA ALA A 22 12.09 -8.33 27.99
C ALA A 22 11.00 -9.20 28.65
N GLU A 23 10.34 -10.09 27.88
CA GLU A 23 9.25 -10.97 28.35
C GLU A 23 8.10 -10.20 29.01
N LYS A 24 7.78 -9.00 28.53
CA LYS A 24 6.69 -8.18 29.06
C LYS A 24 5.43 -8.30 28.20
N SER A 25 4.28 -8.49 28.86
CA SER A 25 2.98 -8.35 28.19
C SER A 25 2.66 -6.87 27.92
N GLN A 26 1.70 -6.60 27.00
CA GLN A 26 1.21 -5.25 26.78
C GLN A 26 0.55 -4.67 28.05
N LEU A 27 -0.09 -5.51 28.85
CA LEU A 27 -0.68 -5.11 30.13
C LEU A 27 0.39 -4.61 31.12
N ILE A 28 1.52 -5.31 31.22
CA ILE A 28 2.64 -4.90 32.08
C ILE A 28 3.28 -3.62 31.54
N ALA A 29 3.45 -3.51 30.20
CA ALA A 29 3.99 -2.33 29.56
C ALA A 29 3.08 -1.09 29.74
N ALA A 30 1.78 -1.28 29.88
CA ALA A 30 0.81 -0.23 30.14
C ALA A 30 0.73 0.20 31.63
N GLY A 31 1.48 -0.47 32.51
CA GLY A 31 1.36 -0.36 33.97
C GLY A 31 1.44 1.06 34.54
N LEU A 32 1.22 1.16 35.86
CA LEU A 32 0.99 2.38 36.63
C LEU A 32 1.95 3.57 36.40
N HIS A 33 3.17 3.33 35.88
CA HIS A 33 4.17 4.38 35.68
C HIS A 33 4.11 5.04 34.30
N ILE A 34 3.42 4.42 33.30
CA ILE A 34 3.46 4.89 31.91
C ILE A 34 2.14 5.57 31.53
N GLU A 35 1.09 5.35 32.31
CA GLU A 35 -0.25 5.95 32.11
C GLU A 35 -0.84 5.72 30.70
N LEU A 36 -0.58 4.53 30.13
CA LEU A 36 -1.13 4.09 28.83
C LEU A 36 -2.04 2.87 29.04
N SER A 37 -3.03 2.71 28.19
CA SER A 37 -3.81 1.47 28.14
C SER A 37 -3.06 0.37 27.37
N PRO A 38 -3.33 -0.93 27.63
CA PRO A 38 -2.79 -2.02 26.83
C PRO A 38 -3.11 -1.88 25.32
N GLN A 39 -4.32 -1.38 25.00
CA GLN A 39 -4.71 -1.09 23.63
C GLN A 39 -3.86 0.03 23.02
N SER A 40 -3.48 1.04 23.80
CA SER A 40 -2.58 2.11 23.34
C SER A 40 -1.18 1.57 23.04
N ILE A 41 -0.66 0.66 23.87
CA ILE A 41 0.60 -0.03 23.59
C ILE A 41 0.49 -0.84 22.28
N GLY A 42 -0.55 -1.67 22.13
CA GLY A 42 -0.78 -2.45 20.92
C GLY A 42 -0.85 -1.57 19.66
N ARG A 43 -1.67 -0.51 19.70
CA ARG A 43 -1.79 0.44 18.59
C ARG A 43 -0.48 1.15 18.25
N MET A 44 0.32 1.50 19.25
CA MET A 44 1.65 2.09 19.05
C MET A 44 2.60 1.08 18.38
N GLU A 45 2.61 -0.16 18.86
CA GLU A 45 3.42 -1.24 18.30
C GLU A 45 3.03 -1.58 16.85
N ASP A 46 1.76 -1.38 16.49
CA ASP A 46 1.25 -1.53 15.13
C ASP A 46 1.47 -0.27 14.26
N GLY A 47 2.20 0.73 14.75
CA GLY A 47 2.51 1.97 14.03
C GLY A 47 1.32 2.92 13.87
N GLN A 48 0.24 2.70 14.61
CA GLN A 48 -0.93 3.59 14.59
C GLN A 48 -0.66 4.88 15.39
N LYS A 49 -1.45 5.91 15.10
CA LYS A 49 -1.35 7.18 15.82
C LYS A 49 -1.87 7.02 17.24
N VAL A 50 -0.99 7.21 18.22
CA VAL A 50 -1.30 7.21 19.65
C VAL A 50 -0.81 8.52 20.27
N LYS A 51 -1.53 9.05 21.25
CA LYS A 51 -1.08 10.19 22.05
C LYS A 51 -0.07 9.67 23.06
N ILE A 52 1.21 9.88 22.79
CA ILE A 52 2.35 9.48 23.63
C ILE A 52 3.38 10.62 23.68
N CYS A 53 4.10 10.73 24.79
CA CYS A 53 5.17 11.71 24.96
C CYS A 53 6.55 11.05 25.09
N THR A 54 7.61 11.86 25.04
CA THR A 54 9.00 11.38 25.09
C THR A 54 9.34 10.71 26.43
N SER A 55 8.78 11.18 27.54
CA SER A 55 8.98 10.54 28.87
C SER A 55 8.44 9.13 28.87
N GLN A 56 7.21 8.92 28.37
CA GLN A 56 6.60 7.59 28.28
C GLN A 56 7.42 6.60 27.44
N ILE A 57 8.06 7.08 26.37
CA ILE A 57 8.98 6.23 25.58
C ILE A 57 10.22 5.88 26.42
N ARG A 58 10.79 6.82 27.17
CA ARG A 58 11.91 6.55 28.07
C ARG A 58 11.53 5.51 29.13
N ASP A 59 10.36 5.69 29.77
CA ASP A 59 9.87 4.79 30.80
C ASP A 59 9.64 3.37 30.26
N LEU A 60 9.15 3.24 29.00
CA LEU A 60 9.08 1.94 28.30
C LEU A 60 10.45 1.31 28.10
N LEU A 61 11.44 2.08 27.66
CA LEU A 61 12.80 1.56 27.46
C LEU A 61 13.46 1.13 28.77
N ASP A 62 13.20 1.89 29.85
CA ASP A 62 13.67 1.50 31.22
C ASP A 62 12.98 0.21 31.68
N LEU A 63 11.67 0.08 31.48
CA LEU A 63 10.93 -1.15 31.77
C LEU A 63 11.45 -2.35 30.97
N TYR A 64 11.85 -2.13 29.72
CA TYR A 64 12.43 -3.15 28.85
C TYR A 64 13.92 -3.40 29.12
N ARG A 65 14.49 -2.71 30.13
CA ARG A 65 15.91 -2.83 30.56
C ARG A 65 16.91 -2.50 29.46
N ILE A 66 16.58 -1.55 28.60
CA ILE A 66 17.51 -1.06 27.58
C ILE A 66 18.49 -0.09 28.26
N PRO A 67 19.82 -0.33 28.21
CA PRO A 67 20.83 0.52 28.85
C PRO A 67 20.75 1.99 28.41
N ASN A 68 21.16 2.91 29.29
CA ASN A 68 21.24 4.33 28.97
C ASN A 68 22.62 4.88 29.42
N PRO A 69 23.48 5.40 28.51
CA PRO A 69 23.27 5.47 27.04
C PRO A 69 23.43 4.12 26.33
N SER A 70 22.83 3.99 25.14
CA SER A 70 23.05 2.85 24.22
C SER A 70 22.59 3.18 22.80
N ASP A 71 23.18 2.53 21.82
CA ASP A 71 22.76 2.61 20.42
C ASP A 71 21.29 2.18 20.24
N ASP A 72 20.84 1.19 21.01
CA ASP A 72 19.44 0.73 21.03
C ASP A 72 18.47 1.85 21.38
N ARG A 73 18.83 2.77 22.28
CA ARG A 73 17.99 3.93 22.60
C ARG A 73 18.00 4.96 21.45
N ASP A 74 19.15 5.20 20.85
CA ASP A 74 19.25 6.12 19.72
C ASP A 74 18.43 5.60 18.53
N GLU A 75 18.42 4.29 18.28
CA GLU A 75 17.57 3.65 17.29
C GLU A 75 16.05 3.85 17.51
N ILE A 76 15.62 4.11 18.74
CA ILE A 76 14.24 4.46 19.07
C ILE A 76 14.00 5.97 18.95
N PHE A 77 14.95 6.78 19.42
CA PHE A 77 14.73 8.23 19.43
C PHE A 77 14.86 8.88 18.06
N LEU A 78 15.58 8.28 17.11
CA LEU A 78 15.63 8.75 15.72
C LEU A 78 14.25 8.70 15.04
N PRO A 79 13.57 7.56 14.90
CA PRO A 79 12.23 7.53 14.31
C PRO A 79 11.19 8.29 15.16
N TRP A 80 11.36 8.35 16.49
CA TRP A 80 10.50 9.19 17.34
C TRP A 80 10.64 10.67 17.02
N LYS A 81 11.85 11.15 16.77
CA LYS A 81 12.09 12.54 16.31
C LYS A 81 11.39 12.78 14.99
N GLU A 82 11.53 11.87 14.02
CA GLU A 82 10.85 11.98 12.73
C GLU A 82 9.32 12.04 12.88
N VAL A 83 8.74 11.22 13.78
CA VAL A 83 7.30 11.28 14.09
C VAL A 83 6.89 12.67 14.59
N LYS A 84 7.68 13.28 15.47
CA LYS A 84 7.41 14.62 16.00
C LYS A 84 7.57 15.71 14.94
N ASP A 85 8.63 15.63 14.14
CA ASP A 85 8.93 16.61 13.11
C ASP A 85 7.83 16.59 12.01
N GLN A 86 7.38 15.40 11.61
CA GLN A 86 6.24 15.24 10.69
C GLN A 86 4.94 15.79 11.29
N ALA A 87 4.68 15.52 12.57
CA ALA A 87 3.49 16.04 13.24
C ALA A 87 3.50 17.57 13.34
N LEU A 88 4.65 18.16 13.61
CA LEU A 88 4.84 19.62 13.63
C LEU A 88 4.66 20.22 12.23
N ALA A 89 5.34 19.68 11.22
CA ALA A 89 5.22 20.10 9.83
C ALA A 89 3.77 20.04 9.34
N ALA A 90 3.06 18.94 9.63
CA ALA A 90 1.66 18.79 9.28
C ALA A 90 0.74 19.82 9.97
N LYS A 91 1.04 20.15 11.24
CA LYS A 91 0.32 21.19 11.99
C LYS A 91 0.55 22.58 11.39
N LEU A 92 1.79 22.91 11.05
CA LEU A 92 2.15 24.21 10.45
C LEU A 92 1.56 24.38 9.04
N ALA A 93 1.50 23.29 8.27
CA ALA A 93 0.89 23.27 6.94
C ALA A 93 -0.65 23.19 6.94
N GLY A 94 -1.29 23.13 8.11
CA GLY A 94 -2.73 22.90 8.23
C GLY A 94 -3.19 21.50 7.76
N THR A 95 -2.26 20.59 7.49
CA THR A 95 -2.50 19.25 6.94
C THR A 95 -2.14 18.18 7.96
N THR A 96 -2.95 18.07 9.03
CA THR A 96 -2.68 17.09 10.11
C THR A 96 -2.99 15.65 9.72
N LYS A 97 -3.55 15.42 8.52
CA LYS A 97 -3.99 14.12 8.01
C LYS A 97 -3.50 13.95 6.57
N GLY A 98 -3.29 12.71 6.13
CA GLY A 98 -3.07 12.42 4.71
C GLY A 98 -4.27 12.90 3.88
N TRP A 99 -4.04 13.32 2.65
CA TRP A 99 -5.09 13.85 1.76
C TRP A 99 -6.28 12.88 1.60
N TRP A 100 -6.04 11.58 1.68
CA TRP A 100 -7.07 10.53 1.58
C TRP A 100 -8.01 10.46 2.78
N GLN A 101 -7.66 11.05 3.91
CA GLN A 101 -8.50 11.07 5.11
C GLN A 101 -9.83 11.83 4.89
N ALA A 102 -9.90 12.68 3.88
CA ALA A 102 -11.15 13.31 3.47
C ALA A 102 -12.16 12.32 2.83
N TYR A 103 -11.69 11.11 2.48
CA TYR A 103 -12.49 10.09 1.77
C TYR A 103 -12.74 8.82 2.60
N THR A 104 -12.43 8.82 3.90
CA THR A 104 -12.52 7.61 4.76
C THR A 104 -13.93 7.05 4.90
N ASP A 105 -14.95 7.85 4.63
CA ASP A 105 -16.36 7.46 4.58
C ASP A 105 -16.76 6.76 3.27
N GLN A 106 -15.86 6.68 2.28
CA GLN A 106 -16.15 6.15 0.94
C GLN A 106 -15.63 4.71 0.74
N TYR A 107 -14.94 4.13 1.72
CA TYR A 107 -14.35 2.80 1.62
C TYR A 107 -14.21 2.14 3.00
N GLU A 108 -13.94 0.83 2.98
CA GLU A 108 -13.76 0.05 4.20
C GLU A 108 -12.54 0.53 5.01
N PRO A 109 -12.57 0.46 6.35
CA PRO A 109 -11.49 0.96 7.21
C PRO A 109 -10.11 0.41 6.89
N HIS A 110 -10.01 -0.81 6.39
CA HIS A 110 -8.72 -1.43 6.01
C HIS A 110 -8.08 -0.75 4.79
N PHE A 111 -8.86 -0.10 3.92
CA PHE A 111 -8.34 0.57 2.73
C PHE A 111 -7.61 1.88 3.05
N ASP A 112 -7.92 2.53 4.18
CA ASP A 112 -7.14 3.68 4.67
C ASP A 112 -5.66 3.31 4.88
N HIS A 113 -5.43 2.11 5.43
CA HIS A 113 -4.08 1.58 5.59
C HIS A 113 -3.39 1.33 4.24
N TYR A 114 -4.11 0.75 3.26
CA TYR A 114 -3.61 0.56 1.89
C TYR A 114 -3.14 1.87 1.26
N VAL A 115 -3.98 2.91 1.27
CA VAL A 115 -3.65 4.21 0.67
C VAL A 115 -2.46 4.85 1.40
N GLY A 116 -2.38 4.67 2.72
CA GLY A 116 -1.24 5.13 3.52
C GLY A 116 0.07 4.44 3.13
N LEU A 117 0.05 3.13 2.88
CA LEU A 117 1.21 2.36 2.40
C LEU A 117 1.59 2.77 0.97
N GLU A 118 0.61 2.84 0.07
CA GLU A 118 0.80 3.30 -1.30
C GLU A 118 1.43 4.70 -1.33
N ALA A 119 0.94 5.62 -0.51
CA ALA A 119 1.49 6.96 -0.40
C ALA A 119 2.93 7.01 0.13
N ALA A 120 3.36 6.04 0.89
CA ALA A 120 4.68 5.98 1.49
C ALA A 120 5.70 5.15 0.68
N ALA A 121 5.23 4.24 -0.20
CA ALA A 121 6.09 3.35 -0.97
C ALA A 121 6.91 4.11 -2.03
N THR A 122 8.12 3.67 -2.31
CA THR A 122 8.90 4.08 -3.49
C THR A 122 8.82 3.08 -4.62
N HIS A 123 8.46 1.83 -4.31
CA HIS A 123 8.23 0.81 -5.31
C HIS A 123 6.96 0.03 -4.97
N LEU A 124 6.13 -0.18 -5.97
CA LEU A 124 4.92 -0.97 -5.91
C LEU A 124 4.96 -2.02 -7.02
N THR A 125 4.87 -3.29 -6.64
CA THR A 125 4.66 -4.38 -7.60
C THR A 125 3.29 -4.99 -7.36
N THR A 126 2.44 -5.06 -8.39
CA THR A 126 1.11 -5.67 -8.25
C THR A 126 0.87 -6.75 -9.29
N HIS A 127 0.30 -7.87 -8.87
CA HIS A 127 -0.22 -8.93 -9.72
C HIS A 127 -1.74 -8.94 -9.64
N GLN A 128 -2.42 -8.87 -10.79
CA GLN A 128 -3.87 -8.80 -10.85
C GLN A 128 -4.43 -9.85 -11.80
N VAL A 129 -5.42 -10.60 -11.33
CA VAL A 129 -5.99 -11.75 -12.08
C VAL A 129 -7.44 -11.53 -12.52
N VAL A 130 -8.17 -10.57 -11.93
CA VAL A 130 -9.59 -10.32 -12.23
C VAL A 130 -9.85 -8.88 -12.64
N LEU A 131 -9.44 -7.91 -11.86
CA LEU A 131 -9.70 -6.49 -12.08
C LEU A 131 -8.40 -5.71 -12.32
N LEU A 132 -8.48 -4.64 -13.08
CA LEU A 132 -7.37 -3.69 -13.18
C LEU A 132 -7.08 -3.06 -11.81
N PRO A 133 -5.80 -2.84 -11.47
CA PRO A 133 -5.45 -2.13 -10.24
C PRO A 133 -5.96 -0.69 -10.28
N GLY A 134 -6.36 -0.14 -9.12
CA GLY A 134 -6.98 1.18 -9.03
C GLY A 134 -6.18 2.32 -9.67
N LEU A 135 -4.85 2.20 -9.73
CA LEU A 135 -3.97 3.17 -10.37
C LEU A 135 -4.11 3.22 -11.90
N LEU A 136 -4.62 2.16 -12.54
CA LEU A 136 -4.87 2.11 -13.98
C LEU A 136 -6.31 2.41 -14.37
N GLN A 137 -7.26 2.38 -13.42
CA GLN A 137 -8.69 2.49 -13.74
C GLN A 137 -9.05 3.88 -14.25
N THR A 138 -9.77 3.95 -15.38
CA THR A 138 -10.46 5.16 -15.84
C THR A 138 -11.67 5.46 -14.94
N ALA A 139 -12.22 6.68 -15.04
CA ALA A 139 -13.41 7.04 -14.29
C ALA A 139 -14.62 6.15 -14.66
N GLY A 140 -14.79 5.82 -15.95
CA GLY A 140 -15.85 4.91 -16.42
C GLY A 140 -15.73 3.52 -15.84
N TYR A 141 -14.54 2.91 -15.88
CA TYR A 141 -14.26 1.61 -15.32
C TYR A 141 -14.49 1.59 -13.80
N ARG A 142 -13.97 2.60 -13.08
CA ARG A 142 -14.15 2.71 -11.63
C ARG A 142 -15.61 2.89 -11.25
N ARG A 143 -16.36 3.69 -12.01
CA ARG A 143 -17.81 3.88 -11.82
C ARG A 143 -18.56 2.56 -11.91
N ALA A 144 -18.29 1.77 -12.95
CA ALA A 144 -18.90 0.46 -13.16
C ALA A 144 -18.64 -0.50 -11.99
N ILE A 145 -17.39 -0.60 -11.53
CA ILE A 145 -17.02 -1.44 -10.39
C ILE A 145 -17.68 -0.95 -9.09
N SER A 146 -17.73 0.37 -8.86
CA SER A 146 -18.36 0.93 -7.66
C SER A 146 -19.85 0.63 -7.59
N LEU A 147 -20.56 0.73 -8.71
CA LEU A 147 -21.99 0.42 -8.80
C LEU A 147 -22.28 -1.09 -8.76
N ALA A 148 -21.38 -1.92 -9.28
CA ALA A 148 -21.49 -3.38 -9.14
C ALA A 148 -21.36 -3.84 -7.69
N ARG A 149 -20.53 -3.16 -6.89
CA ARG A 149 -20.37 -3.45 -5.46
C ARG A 149 -21.52 -2.91 -4.62
N ASP A 150 -22.03 -1.74 -4.95
CA ASP A 150 -23.09 -1.04 -4.22
C ASP A 150 -23.97 -0.28 -5.21
N SER A 151 -25.07 -0.93 -5.61
CA SER A 151 -26.05 -0.38 -6.55
C SER A 151 -26.85 0.81 -5.98
N GLY A 152 -26.87 0.98 -4.65
CA GLY A 152 -27.53 2.06 -3.94
C GLY A 152 -26.66 3.30 -3.72
N LEU A 153 -25.44 3.31 -4.26
CA LEU A 153 -24.48 4.40 -4.05
C LEU A 153 -25.02 5.74 -4.56
N SER A 154 -25.04 6.75 -3.69
CA SER A 154 -25.48 8.10 -4.09
C SER A 154 -24.52 8.71 -5.13
N PRO A 155 -25.02 9.58 -6.03
CA PRO A 155 -24.15 10.28 -6.99
C PRO A 155 -22.98 11.01 -6.33
N ALA A 156 -23.21 11.67 -5.19
CA ALA A 156 -22.16 12.39 -4.45
C ALA A 156 -21.09 11.43 -3.91
N ALA A 157 -21.48 10.28 -3.36
CA ALA A 157 -20.54 9.27 -2.88
C ALA A 157 -19.75 8.66 -4.04
N LEU A 158 -20.40 8.44 -5.19
CA LEU A 158 -19.71 7.94 -6.38
C LEU A 158 -18.65 8.93 -6.88
N GLU A 159 -18.98 10.22 -7.00
CA GLU A 159 -18.01 11.26 -7.43
C GLU A 159 -16.82 11.32 -6.47
N ARG A 160 -17.03 11.27 -5.16
CA ARG A 160 -15.92 11.21 -4.17
C ARG A 160 -15.04 9.97 -4.33
N ARG A 161 -15.60 8.81 -4.71
CA ARG A 161 -14.78 7.61 -5.03
C ARG A 161 -13.95 7.80 -6.30
N LEU A 162 -14.49 8.51 -7.29
CA LEU A 162 -13.75 8.84 -8.53
C LEU A 162 -12.62 9.83 -8.24
N GLU A 163 -12.88 10.86 -7.45
CA GLU A 163 -11.86 11.82 -7.00
C GLU A 163 -10.72 11.13 -6.27
N LEU A 164 -11.01 10.22 -5.35
CA LEU A 164 -9.99 9.45 -4.64
C LEU A 164 -9.07 8.70 -5.61
N VAL A 165 -9.62 8.03 -6.61
CA VAL A 165 -8.82 7.32 -7.64
C VAL A 165 -8.00 8.30 -8.47
N ALA A 166 -8.59 9.43 -8.87
CA ALA A 166 -7.87 10.47 -9.61
C ALA A 166 -6.67 11.01 -8.82
N HIS A 167 -6.84 11.28 -7.51
CA HIS A 167 -5.75 11.70 -6.64
C HIS A 167 -4.63 10.66 -6.52
N ARG A 168 -4.98 9.37 -6.40
CA ARG A 168 -3.99 8.29 -6.36
C ARG A 168 -3.18 8.22 -7.64
N ARG A 169 -3.82 8.36 -8.80
CA ARG A 169 -3.18 8.31 -10.12
C ARG A 169 -2.15 9.43 -10.35
N VAL A 170 -2.30 10.60 -9.73
CA VAL A 170 -1.32 11.69 -9.82
C VAL A 170 0.08 11.20 -9.46
N ARG A 171 0.18 10.20 -8.58
CA ARG A 171 1.44 9.65 -8.14
C ARG A 171 2.21 8.87 -9.21
N LEU A 172 1.54 8.37 -10.26
CA LEU A 172 2.23 7.75 -11.40
C LEU A 172 3.17 8.73 -12.15
N LYS A 173 2.97 10.05 -11.96
CA LYS A 173 3.83 11.10 -12.53
C LYS A 173 5.08 11.39 -11.66
N ASP A 174 5.17 10.81 -10.47
CA ASP A 174 6.31 10.97 -9.57
C ASP A 174 7.44 10.02 -10.00
N PRO A 175 8.58 10.51 -10.52
CA PRO A 175 9.69 9.65 -10.93
C PRO A 175 10.32 8.88 -9.78
N GLY A 176 10.12 9.30 -8.53
CA GLY A 176 10.54 8.59 -7.32
C GLY A 176 9.62 7.43 -6.93
N PHE A 177 8.52 7.19 -7.67
CA PHE A 177 7.58 6.11 -7.41
C PHE A 177 7.57 5.13 -8.58
N ARG A 178 8.27 4.02 -8.45
CA ARG A 178 8.29 2.94 -9.42
C ARG A 178 7.07 2.03 -9.26
N VAL A 179 6.46 1.63 -10.39
CA VAL A 179 5.27 0.76 -10.40
C VAL A 179 5.44 -0.34 -11.44
N ASP A 180 5.49 -1.59 -10.98
CA ASP A 180 5.52 -2.78 -11.83
C ASP A 180 4.15 -3.48 -11.76
N ILE A 181 3.45 -3.57 -12.88
CA ILE A 181 2.09 -4.11 -12.98
C ILE A 181 2.11 -5.38 -13.85
N LEU A 182 1.72 -6.49 -13.25
CA LEU A 182 1.63 -7.80 -13.87
C LEU A 182 0.16 -8.20 -13.97
N LEU A 183 -0.40 -8.20 -15.18
CA LEU A 183 -1.81 -8.47 -15.42
C LEU A 183 -1.99 -9.84 -16.07
N SER A 184 -2.91 -10.65 -15.55
CA SER A 184 -3.44 -11.77 -16.36
C SER A 184 -4.17 -11.22 -17.59
N GLU A 185 -4.02 -11.85 -18.76
CA GLU A 185 -4.75 -11.44 -19.98
C GLU A 185 -6.26 -11.37 -19.75
N GLY A 186 -6.83 -12.23 -18.90
CA GLY A 186 -8.26 -12.22 -18.56
C GLY A 186 -8.74 -10.85 -18.04
N VAL A 187 -7.90 -10.12 -17.32
CA VAL A 187 -8.22 -8.78 -16.80
C VAL A 187 -8.57 -7.79 -17.92
N LEU A 188 -7.93 -7.93 -19.08
CA LEU A 188 -8.14 -7.07 -20.26
C LEU A 188 -9.39 -7.45 -21.07
N ARG A 189 -10.06 -8.55 -20.70
CA ARG A 189 -11.24 -9.07 -21.43
C ARG A 189 -12.53 -8.96 -20.63
N HIS A 190 -12.45 -8.72 -19.32
CA HIS A 190 -13.63 -8.40 -18.51
C HIS A 190 -14.17 -7.01 -18.89
N THR A 191 -15.50 -6.92 -19.05
CA THR A 191 -16.19 -5.70 -19.53
C THR A 191 -17.04 -5.00 -18.45
N PRO A 192 -16.45 -4.55 -17.33
CA PRO A 192 -17.22 -3.76 -16.36
C PRO A 192 -17.76 -2.50 -17.02
N GLY A 193 -19.06 -2.29 -16.92
CA GLY A 193 -19.72 -1.16 -17.56
C GLY A 193 -19.96 -1.29 -19.08
N GLY A 194 -19.61 -2.45 -19.66
CA GLY A 194 -19.84 -2.76 -21.07
C GLY A 194 -18.63 -2.48 -22.00
N ARG A 195 -18.85 -2.73 -23.28
CA ARG A 195 -17.77 -2.70 -24.30
C ARG A 195 -17.10 -1.33 -24.45
N SER A 196 -17.87 -0.24 -24.44
CA SER A 196 -17.32 1.11 -24.60
C SER A 196 -16.44 1.51 -23.43
N VAL A 197 -16.83 1.16 -22.19
CA VAL A 197 -16.03 1.45 -21.00
C VAL A 197 -14.72 0.67 -21.03
N LEU A 198 -14.72 -0.57 -21.52
CA LEU A 198 -13.49 -1.34 -21.67
C LEU A 198 -12.62 -0.77 -22.80
N ALA A 199 -13.20 -0.34 -23.92
CA ALA A 199 -12.50 0.31 -25.03
C ALA A 199 -11.70 1.53 -24.54
N ASP A 200 -12.36 2.49 -23.85
CA ASP A 200 -11.72 3.66 -23.25
C ASP A 200 -10.61 3.27 -22.24
N GLN A 201 -10.85 2.20 -21.49
CA GLN A 201 -9.88 1.68 -20.53
C GLN A 201 -8.63 1.08 -21.19
N LEU A 202 -8.79 0.35 -22.28
CA LEU A 202 -7.67 -0.21 -23.04
C LEU A 202 -6.86 0.88 -23.74
N GLU A 203 -7.52 1.89 -24.30
CA GLU A 203 -6.85 3.07 -24.86
C GLU A 203 -6.00 3.78 -23.80
N HIS A 204 -6.56 3.98 -22.61
CA HIS A 204 -5.81 4.56 -21.49
C HIS A 204 -4.59 3.73 -21.07
N ILE A 205 -4.67 2.39 -21.11
CA ILE A 205 -3.51 1.53 -20.83
C ILE A 205 -2.45 1.71 -21.92
N LEU A 206 -2.86 1.81 -23.20
CA LEU A 206 -1.95 2.05 -24.33
C LEU A 206 -1.23 3.40 -24.23
N GLU A 207 -1.91 4.45 -23.73
CA GLU A 207 -1.30 5.74 -23.46
C GLU A 207 -0.24 5.66 -22.33
N LEU A 208 -0.49 4.86 -21.30
CA LEU A 208 0.44 4.71 -20.17
C LEU A 208 1.68 3.90 -20.53
N ILE A 209 1.54 2.85 -21.38
CA ILE A 209 2.67 2.02 -21.78
C ILE A 209 3.69 2.86 -22.57
N GLY A 210 4.87 3.03 -22.00
CA GLY A 210 5.99 3.77 -22.61
C GLY A 210 5.92 5.30 -22.45
N SER A 211 4.85 5.87 -21.86
CA SER A 211 4.75 7.31 -21.59
C SER A 211 5.33 7.71 -20.23
N GLN A 212 5.37 6.76 -19.29
CA GLN A 212 5.87 6.95 -17.93
C GLN A 212 7.01 5.97 -17.67
N PRO A 213 8.27 6.42 -17.60
CA PRO A 213 9.43 5.53 -17.48
C PRO A 213 9.50 4.77 -16.17
N ASN A 214 8.77 5.24 -15.16
CA ASN A 214 8.66 4.62 -13.84
C ASN A 214 7.48 3.63 -13.73
N VAL A 215 6.70 3.43 -14.79
CA VAL A 215 5.55 2.51 -14.82
C VAL A 215 5.79 1.42 -15.85
N SER A 216 5.88 0.19 -15.39
CA SER A 216 5.96 -1.01 -16.24
C SER A 216 4.64 -1.76 -16.20
N ILE A 217 4.08 -2.06 -17.38
CA ILE A 217 2.86 -2.86 -17.53
C ILE A 217 3.17 -4.06 -18.41
N ARG A 218 3.03 -5.25 -17.85
CA ARG A 218 3.28 -6.51 -18.54
C ARG A 218 2.12 -7.48 -18.36
N VAL A 219 1.78 -8.20 -19.41
CA VAL A 219 0.64 -9.13 -19.43
C VAL A 219 1.13 -10.57 -19.43
N LEU A 220 0.48 -11.40 -18.63
CA LEU A 220 0.60 -12.85 -18.67
C LEU A 220 -0.43 -13.37 -19.67
N PRO A 221 -0.02 -13.89 -20.83
CA PRO A 221 -0.95 -14.43 -21.79
C PRO A 221 -1.58 -15.72 -21.26
N MET A 222 -2.76 -16.07 -21.76
CA MET A 222 -3.50 -17.26 -21.30
C MET A 222 -2.77 -18.57 -21.61
N ASP A 223 -1.87 -18.58 -22.58
CA ASP A 223 -1.06 -19.71 -23.00
C ASP A 223 0.36 -19.72 -22.42
N ALA A 224 0.62 -18.93 -21.39
CA ALA A 224 1.93 -18.79 -20.73
C ALA A 224 2.47 -20.11 -20.11
N GLY A 225 1.68 -21.17 -20.08
CA GLY A 225 2.06 -22.44 -19.45
C GLY A 225 2.02 -22.39 -17.92
N SER A 226 2.79 -23.25 -17.26
CA SER A 226 2.80 -23.33 -15.80
C SER A 226 3.69 -22.26 -15.18
N HIS A 227 3.13 -21.50 -14.23
CA HIS A 227 3.84 -20.47 -13.47
C HIS A 227 3.18 -20.25 -12.09
N LEU A 228 3.91 -19.66 -11.14
CA LEU A 228 3.40 -19.44 -9.78
C LEU A 228 2.21 -18.47 -9.74
N GLY A 229 2.02 -17.63 -10.74
CA GLY A 229 0.85 -16.75 -10.86
C GLY A 229 -0.50 -17.50 -10.94
N LEU A 230 -0.50 -18.79 -11.28
CA LEU A 230 -1.70 -19.64 -11.24
C LEU A 230 -2.08 -20.07 -9.81
N LEU A 231 -1.13 -19.97 -8.87
CA LEU A 231 -1.32 -20.44 -7.49
C LEU A 231 -1.52 -19.28 -6.50
N VAL A 232 -1.20 -18.04 -6.90
CA VAL A 232 -1.37 -16.85 -6.08
C VAL A 232 -2.57 -16.04 -6.55
N GLN A 233 -3.28 -15.45 -5.60
CA GLN A 233 -4.34 -14.48 -5.89
C GLN A 233 -3.75 -13.12 -6.26
N SER A 234 -4.63 -12.16 -6.58
CA SER A 234 -4.21 -10.76 -6.74
C SER A 234 -3.56 -10.26 -5.47
N PHE A 235 -2.40 -9.63 -5.60
CA PHE A 235 -1.70 -9.03 -4.47
C PHE A 235 -0.93 -7.78 -4.90
N THR A 236 -0.53 -6.98 -3.91
CA THR A 236 0.35 -5.82 -4.07
C THR A 236 1.49 -5.89 -3.06
N LEU A 237 2.73 -5.78 -3.52
CA LEU A 237 3.92 -5.62 -2.71
C LEU A 237 4.28 -4.14 -2.64
N PHE A 238 4.39 -3.60 -1.44
CA PHE A 238 4.90 -2.26 -1.17
C PHE A 238 6.32 -2.33 -0.63
N GLU A 239 7.23 -1.56 -1.21
CA GLU A 239 8.60 -1.39 -0.74
C GLU A 239 8.85 0.10 -0.44
N PHE A 240 9.59 0.36 0.63
CA PHE A 240 9.69 1.68 1.22
C PHE A 240 11.11 2.23 1.15
N PRO A 241 11.27 3.56 1.10
CA PRO A 241 12.60 4.17 1.19
C PRO A 241 13.18 4.01 2.60
N PRO A 242 14.51 4.10 2.73
CA PRO A 242 15.12 4.30 4.04
C PRO A 242 14.54 5.54 4.73
N LEU A 243 14.32 5.46 6.03
CA LEU A 243 14.01 6.61 6.85
C LEU A 243 15.22 7.56 6.97
N ALA A 244 15.01 8.78 7.44
CA ALA A 244 16.12 9.70 7.76
C ALA A 244 17.07 9.11 8.83
N SER A 245 16.56 8.22 9.67
CA SER A 245 17.31 7.37 10.60
C SER A 245 18.09 6.22 9.95
N HIS A 246 18.13 6.12 8.61
CA HIS A 246 18.68 5.00 7.83
C HIS A 246 18.00 3.63 8.09
N LEU A 247 16.97 3.57 8.90
CA LEU A 247 16.16 2.37 9.08
C LEU A 247 15.33 2.09 7.83
N VAL A 248 15.29 0.85 7.41
CA VAL A 248 14.44 0.39 6.30
C VAL A 248 13.23 -0.33 6.87
N GLU A 249 12.04 0.15 6.56
CA GLU A 249 10.82 -0.58 6.89
C GLU A 249 10.69 -1.83 6.02
N PRO A 250 10.33 -2.98 6.62
CA PRO A 250 10.06 -4.18 5.84
C PRO A 250 8.97 -3.94 4.82
N PRO A 251 9.07 -4.60 3.66
CA PRO A 251 8.02 -4.63 2.67
C PRO A 251 6.71 -5.15 3.24
N VAL A 252 5.59 -4.79 2.61
CA VAL A 252 4.26 -5.27 2.97
C VAL A 252 3.59 -5.87 1.76
N ILE A 253 3.06 -7.08 1.90
CA ILE A 253 2.15 -7.67 0.92
C ILE A 253 0.73 -7.35 1.34
N PHE A 254 -0.06 -6.82 0.42
CA PHE A 254 -1.51 -6.68 0.56
C PHE A 254 -2.20 -7.67 -0.35
N VAL A 255 -3.10 -8.47 0.22
CA VAL A 255 -3.99 -9.38 -0.52
C VAL A 255 -5.42 -8.95 -0.25
N GLU A 256 -6.16 -8.59 -1.31
CA GLU A 256 -7.55 -8.17 -1.20
C GLU A 256 -8.47 -9.38 -1.25
N GLY A 257 -9.39 -9.49 -0.29
CA GLY A 257 -10.49 -10.43 -0.27
C GLY A 257 -11.83 -9.70 -0.29
N TYR A 258 -12.93 -10.44 -0.50
CA TYR A 258 -14.27 -9.87 -0.53
C TYR A 258 -14.67 -9.26 0.83
N GLU A 259 -14.30 -9.93 1.93
CA GLU A 259 -14.61 -9.50 3.31
C GLU A 259 -13.55 -8.57 3.92
N GLY A 260 -12.47 -8.25 3.20
CA GLY A 260 -11.40 -7.40 3.71
C GLY A 260 -10.05 -7.68 3.08
N GLY A 261 -9.00 -7.07 3.64
CA GLY A 261 -7.63 -7.19 3.15
C GLY A 261 -6.67 -7.73 4.19
N LEU A 262 -5.72 -8.57 3.75
CA LEU A 262 -4.63 -9.09 4.57
C LEU A 262 -3.37 -8.26 4.31
N TYR A 263 -2.69 -7.86 5.39
CA TYR A 263 -1.39 -7.21 5.36
C TYR A 263 -0.35 -8.16 5.94
N LEU A 264 0.57 -8.63 5.13
CA LEU A 264 1.53 -9.66 5.47
C LEU A 264 2.94 -9.05 5.46
N GLU A 265 3.66 -9.19 6.59
CA GLU A 265 4.98 -8.58 6.82
C GLU A 265 6.05 -9.61 7.19
N GLN A 266 5.69 -10.90 7.32
CA GLN A 266 6.62 -11.96 7.65
C GLN A 266 7.63 -12.16 6.49
N SER A 267 8.92 -12.20 6.81
CA SER A 267 10.01 -12.32 5.83
C SER A 267 9.82 -13.50 4.87
N GLU A 268 9.49 -14.67 5.40
CA GLU A 268 9.22 -15.87 4.60
C GLU A 268 8.07 -15.70 3.61
N THR A 269 7.02 -14.98 4.02
CA THR A 269 5.87 -14.70 3.16
C THR A 269 6.25 -13.71 2.06
N ILE A 270 7.01 -12.67 2.39
CA ILE A 270 7.54 -11.70 1.43
C ILE A 270 8.43 -12.41 0.41
N ASP A 271 9.34 -13.27 0.86
CA ASP A 271 10.24 -14.01 -0.02
C ASP A 271 9.49 -14.98 -0.94
N ARG A 272 8.41 -15.61 -0.47
CA ARG A 272 7.55 -16.42 -1.33
C ARG A 272 6.88 -15.59 -2.42
N HIS A 273 6.37 -14.39 -2.11
CA HIS A 273 5.77 -13.51 -3.10
C HIS A 273 6.81 -12.93 -4.08
N ARG A 274 8.01 -12.61 -3.62
CA ARG A 274 9.11 -12.20 -4.51
C ARG A 274 9.49 -13.29 -5.50
N ARG A 275 9.56 -14.56 -5.07
CA ARG A 275 9.74 -15.69 -5.97
C ARG A 275 8.59 -15.82 -6.97
N ALA A 276 7.34 -15.63 -6.52
CA ALA A 276 6.20 -15.62 -7.41
C ALA A 276 6.27 -14.48 -8.44
N ILE A 277 6.62 -13.26 -8.02
CA ILE A 277 6.85 -12.11 -8.92
C ILE A 277 7.90 -12.45 -9.97
N THR A 278 9.04 -12.98 -9.57
CA THR A 278 10.13 -13.36 -10.49
C THR A 278 9.66 -14.41 -11.51
N ASP A 279 8.94 -15.42 -11.07
CA ASP A 279 8.44 -16.47 -11.97
C ASP A 279 7.33 -15.95 -12.90
N ILE A 280 6.42 -15.08 -12.40
CA ILE A 280 5.43 -14.39 -13.22
C ILE A 280 6.11 -13.52 -14.28
N GLN A 281 7.12 -12.75 -13.89
CA GLN A 281 7.88 -11.90 -14.80
C GLN A 281 8.60 -12.70 -15.90
N ARG A 282 9.04 -13.92 -15.60
CA ARG A 282 9.69 -14.81 -16.58
C ARG A 282 8.77 -15.19 -17.73
N VAL A 283 7.49 -15.39 -17.47
CA VAL A 283 6.49 -15.80 -18.47
C VAL A 283 5.65 -14.65 -19.02
N ALA A 284 5.67 -13.50 -18.36
CA ALA A 284 4.95 -12.32 -18.83
C ALA A 284 5.57 -11.79 -20.13
N LEU A 285 4.73 -11.30 -21.03
CA LEU A 285 5.14 -10.60 -22.25
C LEU A 285 6.07 -9.43 -21.93
N THR A 286 6.91 -9.06 -22.88
CA THR A 286 7.62 -7.77 -22.81
C THR A 286 6.63 -6.59 -22.85
N GLU A 287 7.05 -5.39 -22.51
CA GLU A 287 6.18 -4.21 -22.65
C GLU A 287 5.75 -3.97 -24.11
N VAL A 288 6.65 -4.25 -25.06
CA VAL A 288 6.36 -4.15 -26.51
C VAL A 288 5.27 -5.15 -26.91
N ASP A 289 5.43 -6.42 -26.54
CA ASP A 289 4.46 -7.47 -26.86
C ASP A 289 3.16 -7.25 -26.09
N THR A 290 3.23 -6.76 -24.86
CA THR A 290 2.05 -6.34 -24.07
C THR A 290 1.27 -5.27 -24.81
N LYS A 291 1.94 -4.24 -25.33
CA LYS A 291 1.30 -3.17 -26.12
C LYS A 291 0.59 -3.74 -27.35
N GLN A 292 1.24 -4.66 -28.07
CA GLN A 292 0.64 -5.32 -29.23
C GLN A 292 -0.59 -6.13 -28.85
N LEU A 293 -0.54 -6.88 -27.76
CA LEU A 293 -1.68 -7.66 -27.27
C LEU A 293 -2.85 -6.73 -26.88
N VAL A 294 -2.58 -5.66 -26.13
CA VAL A 294 -3.61 -4.67 -25.75
C VAL A 294 -4.22 -4.02 -26.99
N GLN A 295 -3.42 -3.65 -27.98
CA GLN A 295 -3.93 -3.13 -29.28
C GLN A 295 -4.81 -4.13 -30.01
N LYS A 296 -4.42 -5.41 -30.02
CA LYS A 296 -5.21 -6.47 -30.62
C LYS A 296 -6.57 -6.61 -29.92
N ILE A 297 -6.57 -6.65 -28.59
CA ILE A 297 -7.80 -6.75 -27.81
C ILE A 297 -8.66 -5.48 -28.01
N ALA A 298 -8.08 -4.28 -28.00
CA ALA A 298 -8.81 -3.03 -28.22
C ALA A 298 -9.58 -3.02 -29.55
N LYS A 299 -8.97 -3.50 -30.63
CA LYS A 299 -9.64 -3.66 -31.93
C LYS A 299 -10.86 -4.60 -31.89
N GLU A 300 -10.85 -5.63 -31.05
CA GLU A 300 -12.00 -6.52 -30.85
C GLU A 300 -13.20 -5.78 -30.22
N TYR A 301 -12.95 -4.66 -29.52
CA TYR A 301 -13.96 -3.82 -28.87
C TYR A 301 -14.31 -2.53 -29.63
N GLY A 302 -13.66 -2.26 -30.78
CA GLY A 302 -14.02 -1.19 -31.69
C GLY A 302 -13.21 0.11 -31.53
N VAL A 303 -11.98 -0.02 -30.99
CA VAL A 303 -10.99 1.08 -30.89
C VAL A 303 -9.87 0.88 -31.90
#